data_3b5310e1c5c4cd3e45568db4c6d59d10
#
_entry.id   3b5310e1c5c4cd3e45568db4c6d59d10
#
_cell.length_a   1.000
_cell.length_b   1.000
_cell.length_c   1.000
_cell.angle_alpha   90.00
_cell.angle_beta   90.00
_cell.angle_gamma   90.00
#
_symmetry.space_group_name_H-M   'P 1'
#
loop_
_entity.id
_entity.type
_entity.pdbx_description
1 polymer ?
#
loop_
_entity_poly.entity_id
_entity_poly.type
_entity_poly.pdbx_seq_one_letter_code
_entity_poly.pdbx_strand_id
1 'polypeptide(L)'
;NLVARNQDDHVKNIAFLMDRTGQWSLSPAFDITWSFNPAGDWTSTHQMSVNGKRDQFTRADLLAAGRSAQLKRGRAEAIAEEVIAAVRDWPRYAAEAGVPEDRYGEIQASHRLDLLQLQHPEPQS
;
A
#
# COMPACT_ATOMS: atom_id res chain seq x y z
N ASN A 1 0.52 -1.66 -1.33
CA ASN A 1 1.77 -1.17 -0.70
C ASN A 1 1.49 -0.34 0.55
N LEU A 2 0.60 0.69 0.51
CA LEU A 2 0.39 1.62 1.62
C LEU A 2 -0.13 0.94 2.88
N VAL A 3 -1.16 0.11 2.78
CA VAL A 3 -1.82 -0.52 3.93
C VAL A 3 -0.90 -1.54 4.61
N ALA A 4 -0.27 -2.41 3.83
CA ALA A 4 0.55 -3.51 4.32
C ALA A 4 2.04 -3.18 4.49
N ARG A 5 2.45 -1.91 4.36
CA ARG A 5 3.84 -1.48 4.52
C ARG A 5 4.84 -2.17 3.58
N ASN A 6 4.50 -2.34 2.31
CA ASN A 6 5.52 -2.60 1.30
C ASN A 6 6.17 -1.27 0.93
N GLN A 7 7.23 -0.90 1.63
CA GLN A 7 7.92 0.40 1.48
C GLN A 7 9.16 0.34 0.58
N ASP A 8 9.45 -0.81 0.02
CA ASP A 8 10.39 -0.96 -1.12
C ASP A 8 9.63 -0.92 -2.46
N ASP A 9 8.65 -0.05 -2.55
CA ASP A 9 7.69 0.09 -3.64
C ASP A 9 8.20 0.98 -4.78
N HIS A 10 9.42 0.75 -5.23
CA HIS A 10 10.01 1.53 -6.30
C HIS A 10 9.41 1.20 -7.70
N VAL A 11 9.60 2.11 -8.65
CA VAL A 11 8.99 2.04 -10.00
C VAL A 11 9.38 0.78 -10.80
N LYS A 12 10.48 0.11 -10.48
CA LYS A 12 10.90 -1.13 -11.15
C LYS A 12 10.03 -2.34 -10.80
N ASN A 13 9.18 -2.24 -9.78
CA ASN A 13 8.21 -3.27 -9.40
C ASN A 13 6.89 -3.15 -10.18
N ILE A 14 6.90 -2.42 -11.28
CA ILE A 14 5.79 -2.31 -12.22
C ILE A 14 6.30 -2.71 -13.60
N ALA A 15 5.60 -3.62 -14.26
CA ALA A 15 5.95 -4.07 -15.61
C ALA A 15 4.71 -4.18 -16.50
N PHE A 16 4.96 -4.18 -17.80
CA PHE A 16 3.92 -4.36 -18.80
C PHE A 16 4.26 -5.56 -19.67
N LEU A 17 3.23 -6.26 -20.12
CA LEU A 17 3.34 -7.37 -21.06
C LEU A 17 2.76 -6.95 -22.41
N MET A 18 3.40 -7.39 -23.48
CA MET A 18 2.87 -7.25 -24.82
C MET A 18 2.58 -8.65 -25.39
N ASP A 19 1.38 -8.85 -25.85
CA ASP A 19 1.00 -10.10 -26.51
C ASP A 19 1.53 -10.18 -27.97
N ARG A 20 1.28 -11.30 -28.61
CA ARG A 20 1.73 -11.53 -30.00
C ARG A 20 1.07 -10.63 -31.04
N THR A 21 -0.04 -9.96 -30.69
CA THR A 21 -0.77 -9.01 -31.54
C THR A 21 -0.31 -7.56 -31.32
N GLY A 22 0.62 -7.32 -30.39
CA GLY A 22 1.11 -5.99 -30.05
C GLY A 22 0.26 -5.25 -29.03
N GLN A 23 -0.68 -5.94 -28.37
CA GLN A 23 -1.50 -5.34 -27.31
C GLN A 23 -0.74 -5.33 -25.98
N TRP A 24 -0.69 -4.16 -25.34
CA TRP A 24 -0.06 -3.98 -24.04
C TRP A 24 -1.07 -4.15 -22.90
N SER A 25 -0.63 -4.78 -21.84
CA SER A 25 -1.37 -4.91 -20.57
C SER A 25 -0.44 -4.76 -19.37
N LEU A 26 -0.98 -4.37 -18.23
CA LEU A 26 -0.23 -4.39 -16.98
C LEU A 26 0.08 -5.85 -16.62
N SER A 27 1.32 -6.14 -16.21
CA SER A 27 1.70 -7.46 -15.72
C SER A 27 0.95 -7.80 -14.43
N PRO A 28 0.82 -9.08 -14.07
CA PRO A 28 0.47 -9.44 -12.70
C PRO A 28 1.41 -8.75 -11.70
N ALA A 29 0.89 -8.44 -10.52
CA ALA A 29 1.69 -7.86 -9.45
C ALA A 29 2.79 -8.83 -9.03
N PHE A 30 3.97 -8.31 -8.76
CA PHE A 30 5.12 -9.05 -8.25
C PHE A 30 5.86 -8.22 -7.22
N ASP A 31 6.72 -8.86 -6.44
CA ASP A 31 7.49 -8.22 -5.37
C ASP A 31 6.60 -7.47 -4.37
N ILE A 32 5.45 -8.06 -4.07
CA ILE A 32 4.50 -7.56 -3.08
C ILE A 32 4.79 -8.27 -1.77
N THR A 33 5.54 -7.63 -0.91
CA THR A 33 5.98 -8.16 0.38
C THR A 33 5.97 -7.07 1.44
N TRP A 34 5.88 -7.47 2.71
CA TRP A 34 6.13 -6.52 3.79
C TRP A 34 7.60 -6.10 3.78
N SER A 35 7.85 -4.80 3.72
CA SER A 35 9.18 -4.21 3.70
C SER A 35 9.15 -2.88 4.44
N PHE A 36 9.39 -2.93 5.76
CA PHE A 36 9.38 -1.77 6.62
C PHE A 36 10.45 -1.87 7.69
N ASN A 37 11.34 -0.90 7.71
CA ASN A 37 12.34 -0.72 8.77
C ASN A 37 12.37 0.76 9.16
N PRO A 38 11.82 1.14 10.32
CA PRO A 38 11.75 2.54 10.73
C PRO A 38 13.13 3.20 10.93
N ALA A 39 14.17 2.40 11.17
CA ALA A 39 15.55 2.86 11.29
C ALA A 39 16.38 2.68 10.00
N GLY A 40 15.77 2.21 8.93
CA GLY A 40 16.45 1.92 7.68
C GLY A 40 16.53 3.12 6.74
N ASP A 41 17.61 3.22 5.98
CA ASP A 41 17.80 4.29 4.99
C ASP A 41 16.83 4.20 3.81
N TRP A 42 16.35 3.01 3.48
CA TRP A 42 15.56 2.76 2.26
C TRP A 42 14.08 2.51 2.52
N THR A 43 13.72 1.80 3.58
CA THR A 43 12.35 1.35 3.83
C THR A 43 11.70 1.99 5.06
N SER A 44 12.27 3.06 5.60
CA SER A 44 11.64 3.87 6.65
C SER A 44 10.43 4.65 6.14
N THR A 45 10.44 5.01 4.85
CA THR A 45 9.31 5.60 4.12
C THR A 45 9.13 4.89 2.78
N HIS A 46 8.01 5.12 2.10
CA HIS A 46 7.81 4.60 0.74
C HIS A 46 8.84 5.17 -0.25
N GLN A 47 9.22 4.37 -1.24
CA GLN A 47 10.07 4.82 -2.34
C GLN A 47 9.27 5.65 -3.37
N MET A 48 8.03 5.25 -3.66
CA MET A 48 7.11 6.04 -4.46
C MET A 48 6.33 7.03 -3.60
N SER A 49 5.90 8.12 -4.21
CA SER A 49 5.03 9.10 -3.57
C SER A 49 3.57 8.91 -3.97
N VAL A 50 2.67 9.20 -3.02
CA VAL A 50 1.23 9.33 -3.27
C VAL A 50 0.82 10.73 -2.83
N ASN A 51 0.26 11.50 -3.75
CA ASN A 51 -0.08 12.92 -3.52
C ASN A 51 1.12 13.74 -3.00
N GLY A 52 2.32 13.47 -3.51
CA GLY A 52 3.56 14.12 -3.10
C GLY A 52 4.14 13.68 -1.75
N LYS A 53 3.51 12.75 -1.06
CA LYS A 53 3.96 12.22 0.23
C LYS A 53 4.55 10.83 0.08
N ARG A 54 5.51 10.51 0.94
CA ARG A 54 6.13 9.18 1.07
C ARG A 54 5.80 8.51 2.41
N ASP A 55 5.13 9.21 3.31
CA ASP A 55 4.63 8.72 4.59
C ASP A 55 3.46 9.59 5.07
N GLN A 56 2.89 9.29 6.24
CA GLN A 56 1.79 10.03 6.88
C GLN A 56 0.59 10.24 5.94
N PHE A 57 0.22 9.18 5.25
CA PHE A 57 -0.91 9.21 4.33
C PHE A 57 -2.23 9.36 5.07
N THR A 58 -3.15 10.06 4.44
CA THR A 58 -4.52 10.25 4.90
C THR A 58 -5.51 9.79 3.84
N ARG A 59 -6.78 9.70 4.21
CA ARG A 59 -7.88 9.47 3.27
C ARG A 59 -7.85 10.46 2.10
N ALA A 60 -7.55 11.73 2.38
CA ALA A 60 -7.50 12.77 1.35
C ALA A 60 -6.42 12.51 0.29
N ASP A 61 -5.29 11.93 0.68
CA ASP A 61 -4.21 11.57 -0.26
C ASP A 61 -4.64 10.46 -1.22
N LEU A 62 -5.35 9.44 -0.71
CA LEU A 62 -5.91 8.38 -1.54
C LEU A 62 -6.95 8.90 -2.53
N LEU A 63 -7.82 9.80 -2.09
CA LEU A 63 -8.81 10.42 -2.96
C LEU A 63 -8.15 11.30 -4.03
N ALA A 64 -7.08 12.02 -3.69
CA ALA A 64 -6.31 12.80 -4.66
C ALA A 64 -5.66 11.90 -5.71
N ALA A 65 -5.03 10.79 -5.30
CA ALA A 65 -4.48 9.80 -6.21
C ALA A 65 -5.55 9.18 -7.12
N GLY A 66 -6.71 8.86 -6.56
CA GLY A 66 -7.85 8.36 -7.33
C GLY A 66 -8.33 9.35 -8.40
N ARG A 67 -8.39 10.65 -8.08
CA ARG A 67 -8.71 11.69 -9.06
C ARG A 67 -7.65 11.80 -10.16
N SER A 68 -6.37 11.78 -9.79
CA SER A 68 -5.27 11.79 -10.75
C SER A 68 -5.30 10.59 -11.70
N ALA A 69 -5.73 9.44 -11.20
CA ALA A 69 -5.93 8.22 -11.99
C ALA A 69 -7.27 8.19 -12.74
N GLN A 70 -8.06 9.26 -12.68
CA GLN A 70 -9.38 9.37 -13.32
C GLN A 70 -10.37 8.25 -12.89
N LEU A 71 -10.25 7.77 -11.67
CA LEU A 71 -11.18 6.79 -11.13
C LEU A 71 -12.58 7.41 -10.93
N LYS A 72 -13.61 6.61 -11.16
CA LYS A 72 -14.98 7.01 -10.86
C LYS A 72 -15.13 7.35 -9.38
N ARG A 73 -16.05 8.29 -9.07
CA ARG A 73 -16.36 8.70 -7.69
C ARG A 73 -16.61 7.46 -6.80
N GLY A 74 -15.98 7.42 -5.64
CA GLY A 74 -16.07 6.33 -4.67
C GLY A 74 -15.17 5.11 -4.97
N ARG A 75 -14.59 5.00 -6.18
CA ARG A 75 -13.81 3.81 -6.53
C ARG A 75 -12.48 3.73 -5.77
N ALA A 76 -11.82 4.85 -5.52
CA ALA A 76 -10.58 4.89 -4.73
C ALA A 76 -10.80 4.39 -3.29
N GLU A 77 -11.90 4.81 -2.65
CA GLU A 77 -12.27 4.32 -1.32
C GLU A 77 -12.60 2.84 -1.34
N ALA A 78 -13.43 2.39 -2.28
CA ALA A 78 -13.77 0.98 -2.40
C ALA A 78 -12.55 0.08 -2.58
N ILE A 79 -11.56 0.49 -3.41
CA ILE A 79 -10.29 -0.24 -3.55
C ILE A 79 -9.54 -0.28 -2.21
N ALA A 80 -9.46 0.85 -1.50
CA ALA A 80 -8.78 0.89 -0.22
C ALA A 80 -9.47 0.00 0.83
N GLU A 81 -10.79 -0.03 0.87
CA GLU A 81 -11.57 -0.92 1.75
C GLU A 81 -11.31 -2.40 1.43
N GLU A 82 -11.31 -2.77 0.14
CA GLU A 82 -10.98 -4.13 -0.29
C GLU A 82 -9.58 -4.55 0.17
N VAL A 83 -8.58 -3.66 0.02
CA VAL A 83 -7.20 -3.91 0.45
C VAL A 83 -7.10 -4.01 1.98
N ILE A 84 -7.74 -3.10 2.71
CA ILE A 84 -7.75 -3.11 4.18
C ILE A 84 -8.38 -4.41 4.69
N ALA A 85 -9.48 -4.86 4.09
CA ALA A 85 -10.12 -6.12 4.44
C ALA A 85 -9.18 -7.31 4.24
N ALA A 86 -8.47 -7.36 3.11
CA ALA A 86 -7.50 -8.42 2.82
C ALA A 86 -6.32 -8.40 3.81
N VAL A 87 -5.76 -7.21 4.12
CA VAL A 87 -4.63 -7.08 5.06
C VAL A 87 -5.07 -7.38 6.50
N ARG A 88 -6.31 -7.09 6.87
CA ARG A 88 -6.87 -7.45 8.18
C ARG A 88 -6.88 -8.96 8.42
N ASP A 89 -6.90 -9.75 7.37
CA ASP A 89 -6.84 -11.22 7.42
C ASP A 89 -5.41 -11.76 7.60
N TRP A 90 -4.45 -10.88 7.89
CA TRP A 90 -3.04 -11.22 8.13
C TRP A 90 -2.84 -12.40 9.09
N PRO A 91 -3.56 -12.52 10.22
CA PRO A 91 -3.42 -13.66 11.13
C PRO A 91 -3.54 -15.01 10.42
N ARG A 92 -4.51 -15.13 9.52
CA ARG A 92 -4.72 -16.36 8.74
C ARG A 92 -3.57 -16.59 7.77
N TYR A 93 -3.18 -15.59 7.00
CA TYR A 93 -2.08 -15.70 6.04
C TYR A 93 -0.74 -16.02 6.72
N ALA A 94 -0.47 -15.38 7.85
CA ALA A 94 0.74 -15.63 8.62
C ALA A 94 0.82 -17.08 9.14
N ALA A 95 -0.30 -17.60 9.64
CA ALA A 95 -0.39 -18.99 10.10
C ALA A 95 -0.19 -19.99 8.95
N GLU A 96 -0.85 -19.77 7.82
CA GLU A 96 -0.72 -20.62 6.63
C GLU A 96 0.72 -20.61 6.07
N ALA A 97 1.40 -19.47 6.15
CA ALA A 97 2.78 -19.31 5.68
C ALA A 97 3.85 -19.72 6.71
N GLY A 98 3.45 -20.06 7.94
CA GLY A 98 4.39 -20.42 9.01
C GLY A 98 5.28 -19.26 9.46
N VAL A 99 4.75 -18.02 9.48
CA VAL A 99 5.49 -16.85 9.95
C VAL A 99 5.79 -16.99 11.45
N PRO A 100 7.07 -16.83 11.88
CA PRO A 100 7.43 -16.89 13.29
C PRO A 100 6.68 -15.85 14.14
N GLU A 101 6.33 -16.21 15.38
CA GLU A 101 5.45 -15.42 16.24
C GLU A 101 6.02 -14.03 16.55
N ASP A 102 7.33 -13.91 16.73
CA ASP A 102 8.03 -12.65 16.95
C ASP A 102 7.87 -11.69 15.74
N ARG A 103 7.98 -12.22 14.53
CA ARG A 103 7.79 -11.45 13.29
C ARG A 103 6.31 -11.15 13.01
N TYR A 104 5.43 -12.07 13.34
CA TYR A 104 3.99 -11.92 13.16
C TYR A 104 3.46 -10.64 13.81
N GLY A 105 3.77 -10.43 15.10
CA GLY A 105 3.30 -9.27 15.87
C GLY A 105 3.86 -7.95 15.36
N GLU A 106 5.14 -7.91 15.00
CA GLU A 106 5.80 -6.75 14.41
C GLU A 106 5.11 -6.31 13.11
N ILE A 107 4.90 -7.26 12.21
CA ILE A 107 4.27 -6.99 10.92
C ILE A 107 2.83 -6.49 11.12
N GLN A 108 2.05 -7.20 11.94
CA GLN A 108 0.67 -6.84 12.22
C GLN A 108 0.53 -5.42 12.79
N ALA A 109 1.37 -5.07 13.75
CA ALA A 109 1.34 -3.76 14.39
C ALA A 109 1.71 -2.61 13.43
N SER A 110 2.42 -2.91 12.35
CA SER A 110 2.82 -1.93 11.35
C SER A 110 1.75 -1.61 10.31
N HIS A 111 0.73 -2.44 10.14
CA HIS A 111 -0.31 -2.26 9.14
C HIS A 111 -1.14 -1.00 9.37
N ARG A 112 -1.43 -0.26 8.30
CA ARG A 112 -2.28 0.96 8.33
C ARG A 112 -3.75 0.62 8.08
N LEU A 113 -4.37 -0.12 8.99
CA LEU A 113 -5.78 -0.55 8.84
C LEU A 113 -6.79 0.58 9.04
N ASP A 114 -6.37 1.69 9.63
CA ASP A 114 -7.14 2.91 9.90
C ASP A 114 -6.96 4.00 8.84
N LEU A 115 -6.26 3.70 7.73
CA LEU A 115 -5.85 4.68 6.72
C LEU A 115 -7.01 5.55 6.19
N LEU A 116 -8.23 4.99 6.05
CA LEU A 116 -9.40 5.73 5.60
C LEU A 116 -10.02 6.62 6.69
N GLN A 117 -9.64 6.43 7.94
CA GLN A 117 -10.13 7.20 9.10
C GLN A 117 -9.22 8.39 9.42
N LEU A 118 -7.97 8.35 8.94
CA LEU A 118 -6.99 9.41 9.19
C LEU A 118 -7.36 10.68 8.42
N GLN A 119 -7.53 11.76 9.15
CA GLN A 119 -7.72 13.10 8.63
C GLN A 119 -6.42 13.90 8.76
N HIS A 120 -6.27 14.95 7.98
CA HIS A 120 -5.19 15.90 8.23
C HIS A 120 -5.33 16.46 9.66
N PRO A 121 -4.25 16.54 10.45
CA PRO A 121 -4.30 17.36 11.65
C PRO A 121 -4.70 18.77 11.23
N GLU A 122 -5.74 19.30 11.85
CA GLU A 122 -6.13 20.70 11.66
C GLU A 122 -4.91 21.59 11.93
N PRO A 123 -4.63 22.60 11.10
CA PRO A 123 -3.59 23.58 11.41
C PRO A 123 -3.96 24.20 12.76
N GLN A 124 -3.08 24.04 13.73
CA GLN A 124 -3.23 24.69 15.02
C GLN A 124 -3.18 26.20 14.76
N SER A 125 -4.29 26.86 15.05
CA SER A 125 -4.48 28.31 14.94
C SER A 125 -3.56 29.05 15.92
#